data_078702e8c5970010167cfc13d6d39234
#
_entry.id   078702e8c5970010167cfc13d6d39234
#
_cell.length_a   1.000
_cell.length_b   1.000
_cell.length_c   1.000
_cell.angle_alpha   90.00
_cell.angle_beta   90.00
_cell.angle_gamma   90.00
#
_symmetry.space_group_name_H-M   'P 1'
#
loop_
_entity.id
_entity.type
_entity.pdbx_description
1 polymer ?
#
loop_
_entity_poly.entity_id
_entity_poly.type
_entity_poly.pdbx_seq_one_letter_code
_entity_poly.pdbx_strand_id
1 'polypeptide(L)'
;FTSYLNYEKLKKQYAIWLAQWGTGSPCRTCDIWQCSDSGKVNGINGNVDTDIVFNANYKGSSATTITTPKYSGIKAVQAWVGTTVDGIYGPDTKKRLIMKLQEELNRQFGMNLVVDGIYGVGTHNAIVVLSLGCRGNLTKVLQGLLICKGYDTNGFDGIYGVGTNSAVKSYQRTHCLNDDGIAGGNTFRSLCA
;
A
#
# COMPACT_ATOMS: atom_id res chain seq x y z
N PHE A 1 14.52 0.68 -27.04
CA PHE A 1 13.09 0.36 -27.17
C PHE A 1 12.28 1.44 -27.91
N THR A 2 12.65 2.70 -27.76
CA THR A 2 11.95 3.84 -28.38
C THR A 2 12.24 4.01 -29.88
N SER A 3 13.28 3.38 -30.42
CA SER A 3 13.65 3.53 -31.83
C SER A 3 12.95 2.54 -32.79
N TYR A 4 12.36 1.44 -32.26
CA TYR A 4 11.76 0.40 -33.10
C TYR A 4 10.24 0.26 -32.98
N LEU A 5 9.65 0.70 -31.87
CA LEU A 5 8.21 0.61 -31.62
C LEU A 5 7.68 1.97 -31.17
N ASN A 6 6.67 2.48 -31.85
CA ASN A 6 5.99 3.71 -31.44
C ASN A 6 5.07 3.40 -30.25
N TYR A 7 5.63 3.47 -29.04
CA TYR A 7 4.96 3.17 -27.79
C TYR A 7 3.63 3.94 -27.64
N GLU A 8 3.62 5.24 -27.93
CA GLU A 8 2.42 6.08 -27.77
C GLU A 8 1.29 5.70 -28.73
N LYS A 9 1.62 5.17 -29.91
CA LYS A 9 0.65 4.65 -30.87
C LYS A 9 0.12 3.29 -30.44
N LEU A 10 1.01 2.40 -29.98
CA LEU A 10 0.64 1.05 -29.55
C LEU A 10 -0.23 1.07 -28.29
N LYS A 11 0.10 1.90 -27.30
CA LYS A 11 -0.65 2.07 -26.06
C LYS A 11 -2.13 2.43 -26.28
N LYS A 12 -2.47 3.09 -27.38
CA LYS A 12 -3.86 3.44 -27.71
C LYS A 12 -4.66 2.27 -28.27
N GLN A 13 -4.01 1.24 -28.79
CA GLN A 13 -4.65 0.14 -29.51
C GLN A 13 -4.52 -1.22 -28.83
N TYR A 14 -3.48 -1.41 -28.04
CA TYR A 14 -3.13 -2.71 -27.45
C TYR A 14 -2.80 -2.58 -25.98
N ALA A 15 -3.08 -3.65 -25.22
CA ALA A 15 -2.54 -3.80 -23.89
C ALA A 15 -1.01 -3.90 -23.94
N ILE A 16 -0.33 -3.13 -23.11
CA ILE A 16 1.13 -3.10 -23.06
C ILE A 16 1.61 -4.01 -21.93
N TRP A 17 2.34 -5.05 -22.30
CA TRP A 17 3.06 -5.91 -21.38
C TRP A 17 4.54 -5.51 -21.38
N LEU A 18 5.06 -5.19 -20.22
CA LEU A 18 6.44 -4.78 -20.02
C LEU A 18 7.15 -5.76 -19.10
N ALA A 19 8.22 -6.37 -19.59
CA ALA A 19 9.15 -7.14 -18.78
C ALA A 19 10.32 -6.24 -18.35
N GLN A 20 10.48 -6.02 -17.05
CA GLN A 20 11.56 -5.22 -16.49
C GLN A 20 11.85 -5.64 -15.05
N TRP A 21 13.05 -6.10 -14.78
CA TRP A 21 13.49 -6.60 -13.47
C TRP A 21 14.32 -5.57 -12.70
N GLY A 22 14.37 -5.73 -11.39
CA GLY A 22 15.28 -4.96 -10.54
C GLY A 22 14.82 -3.56 -10.18
N THR A 23 13.60 -3.17 -10.53
CA THR A 23 13.02 -1.86 -10.20
C THR A 23 11.76 -2.02 -9.36
N GLY A 24 11.48 -1.07 -8.48
CA GLY A 24 10.25 -1.05 -7.67
C GLY A 24 8.99 -0.72 -8.46
N SER A 25 9.10 -0.39 -9.75
CA SER A 25 7.99 -0.08 -10.66
C SER A 25 8.45 -0.08 -12.12
N PRO A 26 7.51 -0.23 -13.07
CA PRO A 26 7.85 -0.15 -14.49
C PRO A 26 8.33 1.27 -14.87
N CYS A 27 9.32 1.34 -15.74
CA CYS A 27 9.86 2.61 -16.25
C CYS A 27 8.89 3.36 -17.18
N ARG A 28 7.80 2.71 -17.58
CA ARG A 28 6.74 3.26 -18.46
C ARG A 28 5.38 2.78 -17.99
N THR A 29 4.33 3.53 -18.34
CA THR A 29 2.95 3.07 -18.14
C THR A 29 2.70 1.83 -18.97
N CYS A 30 2.22 0.76 -18.34
CA CYS A 30 1.88 -0.50 -19.00
C CYS A 30 0.60 -1.07 -18.37
N ASP A 31 -0.04 -2.01 -19.05
CA ASP A 31 -1.23 -2.69 -18.54
C ASP A 31 -0.85 -3.92 -17.69
N ILE A 32 0.25 -4.57 -18.06
CA ILE A 32 0.83 -5.70 -17.34
C ILE A 32 2.33 -5.46 -17.20
N TRP A 33 2.84 -5.64 -16.00
CA TRP A 33 4.26 -5.59 -15.71
C TRP A 33 4.77 -6.92 -15.18
N GLN A 34 5.64 -7.57 -15.94
CA GLN A 34 6.41 -8.72 -15.46
C GLN A 34 7.55 -8.20 -14.57
N CYS A 35 7.41 -8.37 -13.28
CA CYS A 35 8.32 -7.79 -12.29
C CYS A 35 9.40 -8.78 -11.81
N SER A 36 9.24 -10.07 -12.05
CA SER A 36 10.20 -11.10 -11.69
C SER A 36 10.04 -12.37 -12.52
N ASP A 37 11.10 -13.07 -12.72
CA ASP A 37 11.19 -14.42 -13.31
C ASP A 37 11.48 -15.52 -12.25
N SER A 38 11.48 -15.13 -10.97
CA SER A 38 11.87 -15.98 -9.85
C SER A 38 10.79 -16.14 -8.77
N GLY A 39 9.53 -15.90 -9.15
CA GLY A 39 8.37 -16.13 -8.29
C GLY A 39 8.24 -17.61 -7.89
N LYS A 40 7.52 -17.86 -6.80
CA LYS A 40 7.22 -19.22 -6.32
C LYS A 40 5.71 -19.38 -6.15
N VAL A 41 5.19 -20.47 -6.68
CA VAL A 41 3.78 -20.86 -6.56
C VAL A 41 3.70 -22.26 -5.97
N ASN A 42 2.84 -22.45 -4.96
CA ASN A 42 2.64 -23.75 -4.34
C ASN A 42 2.17 -24.77 -5.37
N GLY A 43 2.86 -25.92 -5.42
CA GLY A 43 2.56 -27.00 -6.35
C GLY A 43 3.30 -26.90 -7.69
N ILE A 44 4.10 -25.85 -7.91
CA ILE A 44 4.96 -25.73 -9.10
C ILE A 44 6.43 -25.84 -8.69
N ASN A 45 7.15 -26.80 -9.28
CA ASN A 45 8.60 -26.95 -9.12
C ASN A 45 9.30 -26.00 -10.10
N GLY A 46 10.15 -25.12 -9.54
CA GLY A 46 10.92 -24.15 -10.32
C GLY A 46 10.49 -22.71 -10.00
N ASN A 47 11.02 -21.80 -10.81
CA ASN A 47 10.66 -20.40 -10.77
C ASN A 47 9.51 -20.13 -11.76
N VAL A 48 8.70 -19.17 -11.46
CA VAL A 48 7.62 -18.68 -12.33
C VAL A 48 7.76 -17.18 -12.50
N ASP A 49 7.27 -16.69 -13.63
CA ASP A 49 7.13 -15.26 -13.86
C ASP A 49 6.04 -14.71 -12.94
N THR A 50 6.28 -13.54 -12.40
CA THR A 50 5.28 -12.81 -11.62
C THR A 50 4.93 -11.50 -12.30
N ASP A 51 3.64 -11.30 -12.52
CA ASP A 51 3.09 -10.16 -13.25
C ASP A 51 2.20 -9.30 -12.34
N ILE A 52 2.27 -8.00 -12.53
CA ILE A 52 1.32 -7.03 -11.95
C ILE A 52 0.42 -6.52 -13.07
N VAL A 53 -0.88 -6.71 -12.93
CA VAL A 53 -1.88 -6.21 -13.88
C VAL A 53 -2.42 -4.88 -13.36
N PHE A 54 -2.22 -3.82 -14.12
CA PHE A 54 -2.71 -2.48 -13.81
C PHE A 54 -4.07 -2.19 -14.46
N ASN A 55 -4.39 -2.88 -15.56
CA ASN A 55 -5.65 -2.68 -16.28
C ASN A 55 -6.63 -3.81 -15.95
N ALA A 56 -7.68 -3.48 -15.20
CA ALA A 56 -8.70 -4.44 -14.77
C ALA A 56 -9.52 -5.07 -15.93
N ASN A 57 -9.45 -4.51 -17.12
CA ASN A 57 -10.14 -5.04 -18.31
C ASN A 57 -9.34 -6.14 -19.02
N TYR A 58 -8.09 -6.36 -18.65
CA TYR A 58 -7.29 -7.44 -19.20
C TYR A 58 -7.68 -8.78 -18.54
N LYS A 59 -8.47 -9.57 -19.24
CA LYS A 59 -8.79 -10.95 -18.88
C LYS A 59 -7.90 -11.89 -19.68
N GLY A 60 -6.68 -12.11 -19.26
CA GLY A 60 -5.87 -13.22 -19.74
C GLY A 60 -6.52 -14.55 -19.32
N SER A 61 -6.56 -15.53 -20.24
CA SER A 61 -6.97 -16.89 -19.92
C SER A 61 -6.03 -17.48 -18.89
N SER A 62 -6.56 -17.84 -17.72
CA SER A 62 -5.82 -18.42 -16.56
C SER A 62 -4.91 -17.46 -15.80
N ALA A 63 -5.40 -16.33 -15.39
CA ALA A 63 -4.89 -15.76 -14.15
C ALA A 63 -5.74 -16.35 -13.01
N THR A 64 -5.12 -17.12 -12.14
CA THR A 64 -5.69 -17.35 -10.81
C THR A 64 -5.84 -15.98 -10.20
N THR A 65 -7.04 -15.44 -10.25
CA THR A 65 -7.40 -14.20 -9.60
C THR A 65 -7.17 -14.44 -8.11
N ILE A 66 -6.03 -14.00 -7.59
CA ILE A 66 -5.94 -13.74 -6.15
C ILE A 66 -6.81 -12.50 -5.95
N THR A 67 -8.11 -12.70 -5.95
CA THR A 67 -9.03 -11.77 -5.34
C THR A 67 -8.84 -11.91 -3.83
N THR A 68 -7.81 -11.28 -3.30
CA THR A 68 -7.94 -10.80 -1.93
C THR A 68 -9.09 -9.81 -1.98
N PRO A 69 -10.22 -10.09 -1.33
CA PRO A 69 -11.35 -9.18 -1.41
C PRO A 69 -10.86 -7.83 -0.86
N LYS A 70 -10.87 -6.79 -1.67
CA LYS A 70 -10.58 -5.40 -1.27
C LYS A 70 -11.35 -5.01 0.00
N TYR A 71 -12.43 -5.73 0.28
CA TYR A 71 -13.30 -5.55 1.44
C TYR A 71 -12.85 -6.31 2.70
N SER A 72 -12.08 -7.39 2.61
CA SER A 72 -11.64 -8.14 3.80
C SER A 72 -10.61 -7.34 4.61
N GLY A 73 -9.71 -6.62 3.94
CA GLY A 73 -8.70 -5.80 4.59
C GLY A 73 -9.32 -4.63 5.37
N ILE A 74 -10.27 -3.89 4.76
CA ILE A 74 -10.96 -2.77 5.44
C ILE A 74 -11.79 -3.29 6.62
N LYS A 75 -12.48 -4.41 6.49
CA LYS A 75 -13.25 -5.01 7.60
C LYS A 75 -12.36 -5.39 8.79
N ALA A 76 -11.16 -5.92 8.53
CA ALA A 76 -10.20 -6.22 9.58
C ALA A 76 -9.70 -4.94 10.29
N VAL A 77 -9.46 -3.88 9.53
CA VAL A 77 -9.11 -2.56 10.09
C VAL A 77 -10.24 -2.02 10.95
N GLN A 78 -11.48 -2.04 10.46
CA GLN A 78 -12.67 -1.57 11.16
C GLN A 78 -12.90 -2.32 12.47
N ALA A 79 -12.80 -3.64 12.45
CA ALA A 79 -12.91 -4.48 13.65
C ALA A 79 -11.82 -4.11 14.68
N TRP A 80 -10.59 -3.85 14.23
CA TRP A 80 -9.49 -3.48 15.12
C TRP A 80 -9.64 -2.09 15.73
N VAL A 81 -10.12 -1.11 14.97
CA VAL A 81 -10.34 0.26 15.47
C VAL A 81 -11.67 0.45 16.19
N GLY A 82 -12.57 -0.56 16.13
CA GLY A 82 -13.86 -0.54 16.82
C GLY A 82 -14.90 0.35 16.13
N THR A 83 -14.98 0.29 14.79
CA THR A 83 -16.06 0.92 14.01
C THR A 83 -17.00 -0.12 13.43
N THR A 84 -18.09 0.32 12.78
CA THR A 84 -18.98 -0.56 12.02
C THR A 84 -18.19 -1.30 10.94
N VAL A 85 -18.34 -2.64 10.90
CA VAL A 85 -17.59 -3.53 10.00
C VAL A 85 -18.37 -3.72 8.69
N ASP A 86 -18.51 -2.65 7.91
CA ASP A 86 -19.23 -2.64 6.63
C ASP A 86 -18.31 -2.84 5.40
N GLY A 87 -17.00 -2.64 5.58
CA GLY A 87 -16.01 -2.72 4.51
C GLY A 87 -15.87 -1.41 3.71
N ILE A 88 -16.45 -0.32 4.21
CA ILE A 88 -16.42 0.99 3.55
C ILE A 88 -15.48 1.93 4.34
N TYR A 89 -14.46 2.46 3.68
CA TYR A 89 -13.60 3.48 4.30
C TYR A 89 -14.32 4.84 4.34
N GLY A 90 -14.99 5.10 5.44
CA GLY A 90 -15.71 6.35 5.70
C GLY A 90 -15.02 7.23 6.75
N PRO A 91 -15.62 8.40 7.05
CA PRO A 91 -15.11 9.36 8.03
C PRO A 91 -14.87 8.76 9.42
N ASP A 92 -15.75 7.86 9.89
CA ASP A 92 -15.62 7.23 11.20
C ASP A 92 -14.41 6.31 11.27
N THR A 93 -14.17 5.48 10.25
CA THR A 93 -12.99 4.61 10.18
C THR A 93 -11.71 5.45 10.13
N LYS A 94 -11.70 6.53 9.35
CA LYS A 94 -10.58 7.48 9.29
C LYS A 94 -10.31 8.10 10.65
N LYS A 95 -11.33 8.66 11.28
CA LYS A 95 -11.24 9.28 12.61
C LYS A 95 -10.67 8.32 13.64
N ARG A 96 -11.16 7.09 13.69
CA ARG A 96 -10.70 6.06 14.62
C ARG A 96 -9.26 5.64 14.37
N LEU A 97 -8.81 5.54 13.11
CA LEU A 97 -7.40 5.27 12.79
C LEU A 97 -6.49 6.38 13.30
N ILE A 98 -6.91 7.66 13.15
CA ILE A 98 -6.14 8.79 13.66
C ILE A 98 -6.13 8.79 15.20
N MET A 99 -7.25 8.49 15.84
CA MET A 99 -7.29 8.33 17.31
C MET A 99 -6.31 7.23 17.77
N LYS A 100 -6.30 6.08 17.10
CA LYS A 100 -5.33 5.01 17.38
C LYS A 100 -3.89 5.46 17.20
N LEU A 101 -3.60 6.26 16.19
CA LEU A 101 -2.28 6.88 16.00
C LEU A 101 -1.89 7.74 17.21
N GLN A 102 -2.78 8.65 17.63
CA GLN A 102 -2.57 9.56 18.75
C GLN A 102 -2.41 8.79 20.08
N GLU A 103 -3.27 7.79 20.34
CA GLU A 103 -3.18 6.90 21.49
C GLU A 103 -1.81 6.21 21.56
N GLU A 104 -1.34 5.65 20.45
CA GLU A 104 -0.08 4.92 20.41
C GLU A 104 1.15 5.85 20.52
N LEU A 105 1.10 7.04 19.95
CA LEU A 105 2.15 8.05 20.11
C LEU A 105 2.25 8.49 21.59
N ASN A 106 1.11 8.73 22.23
CA ASN A 106 1.08 9.04 23.67
C ASN A 106 1.61 7.88 24.51
N ARG A 107 1.13 6.66 24.26
CA ARG A 107 1.47 5.48 25.05
C ARG A 107 2.94 5.08 24.95
N GLN A 108 3.51 5.15 23.72
CA GLN A 108 4.87 4.66 23.47
C GLN A 108 5.94 5.73 23.66
N PHE A 109 5.59 7.00 23.43
CA PHE A 109 6.57 8.10 23.36
C PHE A 109 6.22 9.30 24.26
N GLY A 110 5.11 9.24 25.02
CA GLY A 110 4.74 10.30 25.95
C GLY A 110 4.40 11.65 25.30
N MET A 111 3.83 11.64 24.06
CA MET A 111 3.66 12.86 23.26
C MET A 111 2.55 13.81 23.76
N ASN A 112 1.72 13.41 24.73
CA ASN A 112 0.64 14.20 25.33
C ASN A 112 -0.33 14.82 24.31
N LEU A 113 -0.64 14.09 23.24
CA LEU A 113 -1.60 14.52 22.21
C LEU A 113 -3.03 14.43 22.72
N VAL A 114 -3.89 15.36 22.30
CA VAL A 114 -5.34 15.19 22.41
C VAL A 114 -5.77 14.09 21.46
N VAL A 115 -6.51 13.09 21.97
CA VAL A 115 -7.00 11.96 21.16
C VAL A 115 -8.38 12.35 20.59
N ASP A 116 -8.38 13.21 19.55
CA ASP A 116 -9.58 13.76 18.93
C ASP A 116 -9.88 13.20 17.53
N GLY A 117 -8.92 12.42 16.97
CA GLY A 117 -9.03 11.88 15.62
C GLY A 117 -8.81 12.91 14.51
N ILE A 118 -8.16 14.03 14.83
CA ILE A 118 -7.78 15.08 13.87
C ILE A 118 -6.27 15.04 13.66
N TYR A 119 -5.83 14.84 12.42
CA TYR A 119 -4.42 14.93 12.09
C TYR A 119 -3.99 16.38 11.94
N GLY A 120 -3.79 17.05 13.07
CA GLY A 120 -3.34 18.43 13.16
C GLY A 120 -1.82 18.57 13.24
N VAL A 121 -1.35 19.81 13.45
CA VAL A 121 0.08 20.14 13.59
C VAL A 121 0.72 19.38 14.76
N GLY A 122 0.03 19.26 15.90
CA GLY A 122 0.51 18.50 17.05
C GLY A 122 0.77 17.04 16.71
N THR A 123 -0.20 16.37 16.09
CA THR A 123 -0.04 14.96 15.65
C THR A 123 1.08 14.83 14.63
N HIS A 124 1.18 15.77 13.66
CA HIS A 124 2.24 15.77 12.67
C HIS A 124 3.63 15.84 13.29
N ASN A 125 3.83 16.74 14.23
CA ASN A 125 5.14 16.94 14.88
C ASN A 125 5.52 15.78 15.81
N ALA A 126 4.53 15.01 16.27
CA ALA A 126 4.73 13.85 17.12
C ALA A 126 5.01 12.56 16.34
N ILE A 127 4.90 12.57 15.00
CA ILE A 127 5.12 11.38 14.19
C ILE A 127 6.53 10.82 14.38
N VAL A 128 6.58 9.55 14.75
CA VAL A 128 7.79 8.74 14.74
C VAL A 128 7.93 8.08 13.38
N VAL A 129 9.12 8.14 12.83
CA VAL A 129 9.43 7.55 11.52
C VAL A 129 9.37 6.03 11.58
N LEU A 130 8.62 5.44 10.65
CA LEU A 130 8.52 3.99 10.49
C LEU A 130 9.19 3.55 9.18
N SER A 131 9.91 2.44 9.23
CA SER A 131 10.62 1.84 8.10
C SER A 131 10.68 0.32 8.22
N LEU A 132 11.26 -0.32 7.23
CA LEU A 132 11.44 -1.77 7.20
C LEU A 132 12.05 -2.28 8.52
N GLY A 133 11.42 -3.28 9.12
CA GLY A 133 11.81 -3.88 10.41
C GLY A 133 11.05 -3.35 11.61
N CYS A 134 10.38 -2.19 11.55
CA CYS A 134 9.53 -1.68 12.63
C CYS A 134 8.38 -2.63 12.93
N ARG A 135 7.96 -2.68 14.20
CA ARG A 135 6.88 -3.56 14.68
C ARG A 135 6.01 -2.84 15.69
N GLY A 136 4.76 -3.29 15.79
CA GLY A 136 3.82 -2.82 16.82
C GLY A 136 2.64 -2.05 16.26
N ASN A 137 1.86 -1.44 17.14
CA ASN A 137 0.59 -0.83 16.79
C ASN A 137 0.74 0.40 15.87
N LEU A 138 1.82 1.17 15.96
CA LEU A 138 2.06 2.28 15.01
C LEU A 138 2.22 1.76 13.57
N THR A 139 2.95 0.66 13.39
CA THR A 139 3.03 -0.01 12.09
C THR A 139 1.65 -0.53 11.65
N LYS A 140 0.87 -1.06 12.59
CA LYS A 140 -0.49 -1.53 12.31
C LYS A 140 -1.42 -0.40 11.90
N VAL A 141 -1.32 0.79 12.53
CA VAL A 141 -2.03 2.00 12.08
C VAL A 141 -1.64 2.36 10.64
N LEU A 142 -0.35 2.38 10.33
CA LEU A 142 0.16 2.65 8.99
C LEU A 142 -0.41 1.66 7.96
N GLN A 143 -0.36 0.36 8.27
CA GLN A 143 -0.96 -0.68 7.42
C GLN A 143 -2.46 -0.44 7.23
N GLY A 144 -3.19 -0.12 8.30
CA GLY A 144 -4.62 0.19 8.24
C GLY A 144 -4.94 1.37 7.32
N LEU A 145 -4.19 2.46 7.41
CA LEU A 145 -4.33 3.63 6.53
C LEU A 145 -4.06 3.27 5.06
N LEU A 146 -2.99 2.51 4.79
CA LEU A 146 -2.64 2.05 3.44
C LEU A 146 -3.73 1.14 2.85
N ILE A 147 -4.20 0.14 3.61
CA ILE A 147 -5.27 -0.77 3.21
C ILE A 147 -6.55 0.01 2.88
N CYS A 148 -6.92 0.98 3.72
CA CYS A 148 -8.09 1.81 3.49
C CYS A 148 -7.97 2.70 2.24
N LYS A 149 -6.76 3.05 1.83
CA LYS A 149 -6.48 3.76 0.57
C LYS A 149 -6.28 2.80 -0.62
N GLY A 150 -6.40 1.48 -0.42
CA GLY A 150 -6.34 0.47 -1.47
C GLY A 150 -4.96 -0.08 -1.78
N TYR A 151 -3.98 0.15 -0.88
CA TYR A 151 -2.63 -0.39 -1.01
C TYR A 151 -2.48 -1.67 -0.20
N ASP A 152 -2.08 -2.75 -0.85
CA ASP A 152 -1.88 -4.04 -0.20
C ASP A 152 -0.55 -4.04 0.58
N THR A 153 -0.66 -4.27 1.87
CA THR A 153 0.49 -4.36 2.80
C THR A 153 0.98 -5.79 3.01
N ASN A 154 0.36 -6.76 2.31
CA ASN A 154 0.60 -8.20 2.51
C ASN A 154 0.44 -8.63 3.98
N GLY A 155 -0.60 -8.09 4.64
CA GLY A 155 -0.95 -8.37 6.02
C GLY A 155 -1.36 -7.13 6.81
N PHE A 156 -2.09 -7.38 7.92
CA PHE A 156 -2.51 -6.37 8.89
C PHE A 156 -2.06 -6.83 10.28
N ASP A 157 -0.76 -7.03 10.41
CA ASP A 157 -0.12 -7.73 11.55
C ASP A 157 0.72 -6.83 12.45
N GLY A 158 0.95 -5.58 12.03
CA GLY A 158 1.82 -4.63 12.72
C GLY A 158 3.31 -4.88 12.49
N ILE A 159 3.67 -5.61 11.43
CA ILE A 159 5.06 -5.85 11.05
C ILE A 159 5.37 -5.04 9.78
N TYR A 160 6.31 -4.11 9.86
CA TYR A 160 6.80 -3.40 8.67
C TYR A 160 7.73 -4.31 7.87
N GLY A 161 7.12 -5.28 7.17
CA GLY A 161 7.81 -6.19 6.27
C GLY A 161 7.96 -5.63 4.85
N VAL A 162 8.43 -6.49 3.94
CA VAL A 162 8.63 -6.13 2.52
C VAL A 162 7.31 -5.68 1.86
N GLY A 163 6.18 -6.34 2.18
CA GLY A 163 4.85 -5.96 1.67
C GLY A 163 4.46 -4.54 2.09
N THR A 164 4.57 -4.21 3.38
CA THR A 164 4.30 -2.86 3.89
C THR A 164 5.24 -1.82 3.26
N ASN A 165 6.53 -2.15 3.09
CA ASN A 165 7.50 -1.26 2.43
C ASN A 165 7.09 -0.98 0.98
N SER A 166 6.72 -2.00 0.23
CA SER A 166 6.25 -1.88 -1.15
C SER A 166 4.98 -1.03 -1.25
N ALA A 167 4.04 -1.22 -0.33
CA ALA A 167 2.81 -0.42 -0.23
C ALA A 167 3.10 1.06 0.04
N VAL A 168 4.02 1.36 1.00
CA VAL A 168 4.44 2.74 1.30
C VAL A 168 5.09 3.38 0.08
N LYS A 169 6.04 2.73 -0.57
CA LYS A 169 6.69 3.24 -1.80
C LYS A 169 5.66 3.51 -2.91
N SER A 170 4.74 2.57 -3.13
CA SER A 170 3.68 2.73 -4.13
C SER A 170 2.77 3.92 -3.78
N TYR A 171 2.36 4.06 -2.52
CA TYR A 171 1.59 5.20 -2.05
C TYR A 171 2.33 6.52 -2.25
N GLN A 172 3.58 6.60 -1.80
CA GLN A 172 4.43 7.80 -1.92
C GLN A 172 4.56 8.24 -3.37
N ARG A 173 4.84 7.33 -4.29
CA ARG A 173 4.96 7.60 -5.71
C ARG A 173 3.69 8.16 -6.31
N THR A 174 2.53 7.58 -6.01
CA THR A 174 1.24 8.02 -6.56
C THR A 174 0.76 9.34 -5.97
N HIS A 175 1.34 9.77 -4.82
CA HIS A 175 1.01 11.04 -4.15
C HIS A 175 2.15 12.07 -4.22
N CYS A 176 3.08 11.92 -5.17
CA CYS A 176 4.19 12.84 -5.39
C CYS A 176 5.05 13.10 -4.13
N LEU A 177 5.22 12.07 -3.30
CA LEU A 177 6.13 12.06 -2.16
C LEU A 177 7.44 11.37 -2.56
N ASN A 178 8.50 11.55 -1.75
CA ASN A 178 9.73 10.78 -1.90
C ASN A 178 9.44 9.30 -1.65
N ASP A 179 9.66 8.44 -2.65
CA ASP A 179 9.31 7.00 -2.63
C ASP A 179 10.41 6.12 -2.00
N ASP A 180 10.94 6.57 -0.87
CA ASP A 180 12.01 5.92 -0.12
C ASP A 180 11.53 4.70 0.71
N GLY A 181 10.23 4.52 0.87
CA GLY A 181 9.66 3.50 1.73
C GLY A 181 9.80 3.83 3.22
N ILE A 182 9.96 5.10 3.57
CA ILE A 182 10.04 5.58 4.96
C ILE A 182 8.78 6.39 5.27
N ALA A 183 7.97 5.90 6.20
CA ALA A 183 6.73 6.57 6.58
C ALA A 183 7.02 7.60 7.70
N GLY A 184 7.34 8.81 7.30
CA GLY A 184 7.49 9.98 8.18
C GLY A 184 6.26 10.89 8.16
N GLY A 185 6.39 12.09 8.74
CA GLY A 185 5.30 13.06 8.89
C GLY A 185 4.57 13.40 7.59
N ASN A 186 5.28 13.56 6.48
CA ASN A 186 4.67 13.87 5.19
C ASN A 186 3.83 12.70 4.65
N THR A 187 4.32 11.47 4.79
CA THR A 187 3.57 10.26 4.40
C THR A 187 2.30 10.12 5.24
N PHE A 188 2.40 10.26 6.57
CA PHE A 188 1.22 10.21 7.45
C PHE A 188 0.24 11.36 7.18
N ARG A 189 0.72 12.58 6.95
CA ARG A 189 -0.14 13.72 6.58
C ARG A 189 -0.97 13.41 5.33
N SER A 190 -0.34 12.89 4.30
CA SER A 190 -1.00 12.52 3.05
C SER A 190 -2.01 11.38 3.26
N LEU A 191 -1.66 10.35 4.03
CA LEU A 191 -2.55 9.22 4.35
C LEU A 191 -3.78 9.65 5.14
N CYS A 192 -3.63 10.63 6.03
CA CYS A 192 -4.68 11.16 6.90
C CYS A 192 -5.47 12.34 6.29
N ALA A 193 -5.13 12.79 5.10
CA ALA A 193 -5.85 13.83 4.35
C ALA A 193 -7.17 13.32 3.67
#